data_44ff3223a1ca911421cb5241726224f6
#
_entry.id   44ff3223a1ca911421cb5241726224f6
#
_cell.length_a   1.000
_cell.length_b   1.000
_cell.length_c   1.000
_cell.angle_alpha   90.00
_cell.angle_beta   90.00
_cell.angle_gamma   90.00
#
_symmetry.space_group_name_H-M   'P 1'
#
loop_
_entity.id
_entity.type
_entity.pdbx_description
1 polymer ?
#
loop_
_entity_poly.entity_id
_entity_poly.type
_entity_poly.pdbx_seq_one_letter_code
_entity_poly.pdbx_strand_id
1 'polypeptide(L)'
;MRYGIITHYDVHNHGALLQLNGLKQVFKGLGIEAFALQFDKNYDFMDRELRAKYKIDINSIGIYIRFLLERGIGCTWFNYVKKGKLDRFRKEAELIGGYYTECGELDGVVVGSDEVFALHTGPTPVFFGHALPSKKVFVYGGCFGPTTIEDVDRLSRFCREWTK
;
A
#
# COMPACT_ATOMS: atom_id res chain seq x y z
N MET A 1 14.30 -11.67 -16.47
CA MET A 1 13.53 -10.41 -16.43
C MET A 1 13.12 -10.17 -14.99
N ARG A 2 13.25 -8.91 -14.52
CA ARG A 2 12.92 -8.50 -13.14
C ARG A 2 11.85 -7.43 -13.15
N TYR A 3 10.75 -7.65 -12.45
CA TYR A 3 9.61 -6.74 -12.37
C TYR A 3 9.35 -6.28 -10.94
N GLY A 4 9.06 -5.00 -10.78
CA GLY A 4 8.57 -4.45 -9.53
C GLY A 4 7.03 -4.46 -9.49
N ILE A 5 6.47 -4.67 -8.30
CA ILE A 5 5.02 -4.56 -8.06
C ILE A 5 4.83 -3.44 -7.03
N ILE A 6 4.07 -2.43 -7.38
CA ILE A 6 3.66 -1.33 -6.48
C ILE A 6 2.21 -1.56 -6.06
N THR A 7 2.00 -1.94 -4.81
CA THR A 7 0.68 -2.19 -4.24
C THR A 7 0.70 -1.97 -2.72
N HIS A 8 -0.44 -2.12 -2.07
CA HIS A 8 -0.56 -2.10 -0.61
C HIS A 8 0.02 -3.36 0.04
N TYR A 9 1.34 -3.47 0.09
CA TYR A 9 2.06 -4.67 0.57
C TYR A 9 2.12 -4.81 2.10
N ASP A 10 2.03 -3.71 2.84
CA ASP A 10 2.24 -3.65 4.30
C ASP A 10 0.93 -3.63 5.11
N VAL A 11 -0.21 -3.77 4.45
CA VAL A 11 -1.53 -3.78 5.10
C VAL A 11 -1.82 -5.12 5.79
N HIS A 12 -2.57 -5.07 6.90
CA HIS A 12 -3.02 -6.27 7.61
C HIS A 12 -4.32 -6.85 7.00
N ASN A 13 -4.37 -6.86 5.68
CA ASN A 13 -5.46 -7.40 4.87
C ASN A 13 -4.96 -8.65 4.14
N HIS A 14 -5.56 -9.81 4.44
CA HIS A 14 -5.18 -11.06 3.77
C HIS A 14 -5.54 -11.06 2.29
N GLY A 15 -6.64 -10.37 1.90
CA GLY A 15 -7.01 -10.24 0.49
C GLY A 15 -5.89 -9.57 -0.32
N ALA A 16 -5.40 -8.41 0.13
CA ALA A 16 -4.32 -7.69 -0.53
C ALA A 16 -3.02 -8.53 -0.64
N LEU A 17 -2.66 -9.26 0.44
CA LEU A 17 -1.48 -10.12 0.41
C LEU A 17 -1.63 -11.34 -0.51
N LEU A 18 -2.83 -11.93 -0.56
CA LEU A 18 -3.11 -13.04 -1.49
C LEU A 18 -3.11 -12.58 -2.95
N GLN A 19 -3.64 -11.38 -3.23
CA GLN A 19 -3.55 -10.77 -4.56
C GLN A 19 -2.10 -10.53 -4.98
N LEU A 20 -1.28 -9.94 -4.10
CA LEU A 20 0.14 -9.72 -4.35
C LEU A 20 0.86 -11.06 -4.60
N ASN A 21 0.63 -12.07 -3.76
CA ASN A 21 1.22 -13.39 -3.95
C ASN A 21 0.73 -14.03 -5.25
N GLY A 22 -0.56 -13.96 -5.56
CA GLY A 22 -1.12 -14.46 -6.81
C GLY A 22 -0.46 -13.84 -8.03
N LEU A 23 -0.31 -12.52 -8.04
CA LEU A 23 0.38 -11.81 -9.13
C LEU A 23 1.85 -12.25 -9.24
N LYS A 24 2.56 -12.39 -8.12
CA LYS A 24 3.93 -12.91 -8.09
C LYS A 24 4.02 -14.31 -8.67
N GLN A 25 3.08 -15.21 -8.34
CA GLN A 25 3.05 -16.57 -8.90
C GLN A 25 2.77 -16.61 -10.41
N VAL A 26 1.92 -15.70 -10.90
CA VAL A 26 1.71 -15.54 -12.37
C VAL A 26 3.01 -15.15 -13.04
N PHE A 27 3.74 -14.16 -12.56
CA PHE A 27 5.05 -13.78 -13.07
C PHE A 27 6.05 -14.94 -13.03
N LYS A 28 6.09 -15.66 -11.91
CA LYS A 28 6.95 -16.84 -11.76
C LYS A 28 6.63 -17.91 -12.80
N GLY A 29 5.35 -18.17 -13.08
CA GLY A 29 4.90 -19.08 -14.13
C GLY A 29 5.35 -18.68 -15.55
N LEU A 30 5.60 -17.38 -15.77
CA LEU A 30 6.13 -16.82 -17.00
C LEU A 30 7.67 -16.75 -17.03
N GLY A 31 8.35 -17.27 -16.02
CA GLY A 31 9.82 -17.18 -15.89
C GLY A 31 10.33 -15.79 -15.54
N ILE A 32 9.48 -14.93 -14.95
CA ILE A 32 9.79 -13.56 -14.56
C ILE A 32 9.94 -13.50 -13.05
N GLU A 33 11.02 -12.93 -12.56
CA GLU A 33 11.19 -12.58 -11.14
C GLU A 33 10.37 -11.32 -10.82
N ALA A 34 9.48 -11.38 -9.83
CA ALA A 34 8.67 -10.25 -9.42
C ALA A 34 8.59 -10.14 -7.89
N PHE A 35 8.60 -8.90 -7.37
CA PHE A 35 8.52 -8.61 -5.94
C PHE A 35 7.87 -7.25 -5.71
N ALA A 36 7.22 -7.09 -4.55
CA ALA A 36 6.69 -5.81 -4.16
C ALA A 36 7.82 -4.84 -3.82
N LEU A 37 7.77 -3.65 -4.37
CA LEU A 37 8.69 -2.57 -4.04
C LEU A 37 8.22 -1.85 -2.77
N GLN A 38 9.15 -1.55 -1.88
CA GLN A 38 8.87 -0.74 -0.71
C GLN A 38 8.83 0.75 -1.10
N PHE A 39 7.94 1.49 -0.47
CA PHE A 39 7.78 2.94 -0.64
C PHE A 39 7.17 3.55 0.62
N ASP A 40 7.36 4.84 0.80
CA ASP A 40 6.72 5.58 1.89
C ASP A 40 5.32 6.04 1.49
N LYS A 41 4.36 5.79 2.37
CA LYS A 41 2.99 6.27 2.18
C LYS A 41 2.90 7.75 2.51
N ASN A 42 2.14 8.48 1.71
CA ASN A 42 1.87 9.87 1.97
C ASN A 42 0.67 10.01 2.93
N TYR A 43 0.98 10.20 4.22
CA TYR A 43 -0.03 10.39 5.27
C TYR A 43 -0.45 11.85 5.47
N ASP A 44 0.14 12.81 4.77
CA ASP A 44 -0.10 14.23 5.00
C ASP A 44 -1.50 14.68 4.56
N PHE A 45 -2.11 13.95 3.64
CA PHE A 45 -3.46 14.19 3.14
C PHE A 45 -4.55 13.40 3.87
N MET A 46 -4.18 12.58 4.85
CA MET A 46 -5.12 11.84 5.68
C MET A 46 -5.64 12.72 6.81
N ASP A 47 -6.91 12.52 7.16
CA ASP A 47 -7.42 13.08 8.39
C ASP A 47 -6.74 12.43 9.63
N ARG A 48 -6.87 13.09 10.79
CA ARG A 48 -6.16 12.70 12.01
C ARG A 48 -6.49 11.28 12.47
N GLU A 49 -7.75 10.85 12.32
CA GLU A 49 -8.19 9.52 12.78
C GLU A 49 -7.68 8.40 11.87
N LEU A 50 -7.72 8.62 10.55
CA LEU A 50 -7.17 7.67 9.58
C LEU A 50 -5.64 7.57 9.70
N ARG A 51 -4.97 8.70 9.82
CA ARG A 51 -3.52 8.76 10.01
C ARG A 51 -3.06 7.97 11.22
N ALA A 52 -3.76 8.08 12.35
CA ALA A 52 -3.42 7.35 13.58
C ALA A 52 -3.62 5.84 13.48
N LYS A 53 -4.44 5.34 12.54
CA LYS A 53 -4.59 3.90 12.27
C LYS A 53 -3.40 3.32 11.49
N TYR A 54 -2.75 4.12 10.67
CA TYR A 54 -1.67 3.67 9.77
C TYR A 54 -0.27 4.04 10.27
N LYS A 55 -0.15 5.15 11.00
CA LYS A 55 1.10 5.60 11.59
C LYS A 55 1.00 5.52 13.11
N ILE A 56 1.73 4.57 13.72
CA ILE A 56 1.78 4.41 15.17
C ILE A 56 2.60 5.56 15.76
N ASP A 57 1.93 6.46 16.43
CA ASP A 57 2.53 7.55 17.18
C ASP A 57 1.86 7.69 18.58
N ILE A 58 2.26 8.70 19.34
CA ILE A 58 1.70 8.97 20.68
C ILE A 58 0.16 9.17 20.61
N ASN A 59 -0.36 9.74 19.52
CA ASN A 59 -1.80 9.96 19.33
C ASN A 59 -2.55 8.63 19.11
N SER A 60 -1.85 7.59 18.63
CA SER A 60 -2.42 6.26 18.41
C SER A 60 -2.74 5.53 19.70
N ILE A 61 -2.09 5.86 20.81
CA ILE A 61 -2.29 5.20 22.13
C ILE A 61 -3.75 5.31 22.56
N GLY A 62 -4.34 6.50 22.46
CA GLY A 62 -5.75 6.73 22.81
C GLY A 62 -6.71 5.89 21.95
N ILE A 63 -6.41 5.75 20.66
CA ILE A 63 -7.20 4.94 19.73
C ILE A 63 -7.09 3.46 20.06
N TYR A 64 -5.90 2.96 20.42
CA TYR A 64 -5.72 1.57 20.84
C TYR A 64 -6.42 1.26 22.16
N ILE A 65 -6.37 2.17 23.15
CA ILE A 65 -7.11 2.02 24.41
C ILE A 65 -8.62 1.98 24.14
N ARG A 66 -9.12 2.92 23.33
CA ARG A 66 -10.53 2.95 22.93
C ARG A 66 -10.94 1.67 22.21
N PHE A 67 -10.12 1.19 21.28
CA PHE A 67 -10.36 -0.08 20.58
C PHE A 67 -10.42 -1.27 21.54
N LEU A 68 -9.50 -1.33 22.52
CA LEU A 68 -9.49 -2.37 23.55
C LEU A 68 -10.77 -2.33 24.40
N LEU A 69 -11.23 -1.15 24.79
CA LEU A 69 -12.45 -0.98 25.59
C LEU A 69 -13.72 -1.33 24.79
N GLU A 70 -13.78 -0.95 23.50
CA GLU A 70 -14.95 -1.18 22.65
C GLU A 70 -15.02 -2.63 22.12
N ARG A 71 -13.90 -3.25 21.79
CA ARG A 71 -13.83 -4.56 21.14
C ARG A 71 -13.39 -5.69 22.04
N GLY A 72 -12.87 -5.36 23.23
CA GLY A 72 -12.42 -6.31 24.23
C GLY A 72 -11.07 -6.98 23.93
N ILE A 73 -10.56 -7.67 24.95
CA ILE A 73 -9.22 -8.32 24.94
C ILE A 73 -9.14 -9.40 23.87
N GLY A 74 -10.21 -10.18 23.67
CA GLY A 74 -10.24 -11.27 22.68
C GLY A 74 -10.02 -10.78 21.24
N CYS A 75 -10.68 -9.69 20.85
CA CYS A 75 -10.52 -9.09 19.52
C CYS A 75 -9.12 -8.48 19.35
N THR A 76 -8.58 -7.86 20.39
CA THR A 76 -7.23 -7.30 20.37
C THR A 76 -6.19 -8.39 20.22
N TRP A 77 -6.31 -9.49 20.96
CA TRP A 77 -5.45 -10.67 20.84
C TRP A 77 -5.52 -11.30 19.45
N PHE A 78 -6.75 -11.47 18.91
CA PHE A 78 -6.94 -11.99 17.57
C PHE A 78 -6.21 -11.14 16.51
N ASN A 79 -6.33 -9.81 16.58
CA ASN A 79 -5.67 -8.91 15.65
C ASN A 79 -4.13 -8.98 15.76
N TYR A 80 -3.61 -9.13 16.98
CA TYR A 80 -2.17 -9.32 17.21
C TYR A 80 -1.67 -10.62 16.57
N VAL A 81 -2.35 -11.74 16.82
CA VAL A 81 -2.02 -13.05 16.23
C VAL A 81 -2.15 -13.01 14.71
N LYS A 82 -3.22 -12.39 14.19
CA LYS A 82 -3.43 -12.19 12.75
C LYS A 82 -2.25 -11.44 12.13
N LYS A 83 -1.84 -10.32 12.74
CA LYS A 83 -0.68 -9.55 12.27
C LYS A 83 0.56 -10.42 12.16
N GLY A 84 0.90 -11.17 13.22
CA GLY A 84 2.07 -12.05 13.22
C GLY A 84 2.02 -13.13 12.13
N LYS A 85 0.83 -13.68 11.85
CA LYS A 85 0.66 -14.65 10.74
C LYS A 85 0.85 -14.00 9.37
N LEU A 86 0.34 -12.79 9.16
CA LEU A 86 0.50 -12.07 7.89
C LEU A 86 1.96 -11.65 7.66
N ASP A 87 2.66 -11.20 8.71
CA ASP A 87 4.07 -10.84 8.62
C ASP A 87 4.94 -12.08 8.31
N ARG A 88 4.63 -13.22 8.92
CA ARG A 88 5.28 -14.49 8.61
C ARG A 88 5.05 -14.89 7.15
N PHE A 89 3.81 -14.82 6.67
CA PHE A 89 3.48 -15.13 5.28
C PHE A 89 4.23 -14.24 4.28
N ARG A 90 4.32 -12.93 4.54
CA ARG A 90 5.12 -12.01 3.71
C ARG A 90 6.56 -12.47 3.57
N LYS A 91 7.15 -12.89 4.70
CA LYS A 91 8.54 -13.35 4.77
C LYS A 91 8.73 -14.70 4.07
N GLU A 92 7.89 -15.69 4.38
CA GLU A 92 7.99 -17.04 3.81
C GLU A 92 7.74 -17.07 2.29
N ALA A 93 6.82 -16.25 1.80
CA ALA A 93 6.54 -16.11 0.38
C ALA A 93 7.48 -15.11 -0.33
N GLU A 94 8.44 -14.52 0.40
CA GLU A 94 9.41 -13.54 -0.13
C GLU A 94 8.72 -12.44 -0.96
N LEU A 95 7.61 -11.90 -0.44
CA LEU A 95 6.77 -10.99 -1.21
C LEU A 95 7.40 -9.62 -1.40
N ILE A 96 8.22 -9.17 -0.45
CA ILE A 96 8.72 -7.80 -0.37
C ILE A 96 10.18 -7.78 -0.82
N GLY A 97 10.47 -6.90 -1.78
CA GLY A 97 11.82 -6.59 -2.25
C GLY A 97 12.42 -5.35 -1.58
N GLY A 98 13.33 -4.69 -2.26
CA GLY A 98 13.97 -3.46 -1.81
C GLY A 98 13.08 -2.22 -1.95
N TYR A 99 13.60 -1.10 -1.46
CA TYR A 99 12.97 0.21 -1.65
C TYR A 99 13.03 0.62 -3.13
N TYR A 100 11.97 1.21 -3.65
CA TYR A 100 11.78 1.41 -5.09
C TYR A 100 12.88 2.24 -5.77
N THR A 101 13.51 3.17 -5.05
CA THR A 101 14.64 3.96 -5.58
C THR A 101 16.00 3.27 -5.46
N GLU A 102 16.09 2.16 -4.72
CA GLU A 102 17.35 1.47 -4.42
C GLU A 102 17.51 0.15 -5.18
N CYS A 103 16.45 -0.34 -5.82
CA CYS A 103 16.45 -1.66 -6.47
C CYS A 103 17.13 -1.68 -7.86
N GLY A 104 17.64 -0.54 -8.33
CA GLY A 104 18.21 -0.39 -9.67
C GLY A 104 17.14 -0.41 -10.78
N GLU A 105 17.57 -0.39 -12.04
CA GLU A 105 16.65 -0.40 -13.18
C GLU A 105 15.98 -1.78 -13.32
N LEU A 106 14.67 -1.76 -13.50
CA LEU A 106 13.83 -2.95 -13.70
C LEU A 106 13.31 -3.02 -15.14
N ASP A 107 13.05 -4.23 -15.62
CA ASP A 107 12.46 -4.46 -16.94
C ASP A 107 11.03 -3.90 -17.06
N GLY A 108 10.31 -3.80 -15.94
CA GLY A 108 8.99 -3.20 -15.85
C GLY A 108 8.51 -3.05 -14.42
N VAL A 109 7.51 -2.20 -14.22
CA VAL A 109 6.81 -2.04 -12.94
C VAL A 109 5.31 -2.17 -13.17
N VAL A 110 4.65 -2.96 -12.33
CA VAL A 110 3.19 -3.09 -12.31
C VAL A 110 2.63 -2.38 -11.08
N VAL A 111 1.72 -1.45 -11.30
CA VAL A 111 0.97 -0.75 -10.26
C VAL A 111 -0.38 -1.42 -10.06
N GLY A 112 -0.69 -1.84 -8.87
CA GLY A 112 -1.90 -2.59 -8.52
C GLY A 112 -1.56 -4.02 -8.10
N SER A 113 -2.52 -4.81 -7.80
CA SER A 113 -3.97 -4.57 -7.75
C SER A 113 -4.38 -3.78 -6.50
N ASP A 114 -5.70 -3.62 -6.26
CA ASP A 114 -6.28 -2.96 -5.10
C ASP A 114 -6.57 -1.45 -5.31
N GLU A 115 -7.05 -0.77 -4.28
CA GLU A 115 -7.43 0.66 -4.27
C GLU A 115 -6.21 1.60 -4.30
N VAL A 116 -5.26 1.32 -5.20
CA VAL A 116 -3.98 2.07 -5.28
C VAL A 116 -4.15 3.54 -5.66
N PHE A 117 -5.26 3.89 -6.33
CA PHE A 117 -5.58 5.25 -6.72
C PHE A 117 -6.56 5.95 -5.77
N ALA A 118 -6.90 5.31 -4.64
CA ALA A 118 -7.83 5.87 -3.68
C ALA A 118 -7.25 7.09 -2.97
N LEU A 119 -7.95 8.22 -3.04
CA LEU A 119 -7.50 9.49 -2.45
C LEU A 119 -7.77 9.57 -0.95
N HIS A 120 -8.70 8.79 -0.41
CA HIS A 120 -9.01 8.78 1.02
C HIS A 120 -7.86 8.25 1.89
N THR A 121 -6.94 7.47 1.31
CA THR A 121 -5.71 7.00 1.98
C THR A 121 -4.52 7.93 1.78
N GLY A 122 -4.72 9.09 1.15
CA GLY A 122 -3.70 10.03 0.74
C GLY A 122 -3.06 9.67 -0.60
N PRO A 123 -2.92 10.64 -1.51
CA PRO A 123 -2.29 10.41 -2.80
C PRO A 123 -0.82 10.05 -2.61
N THR A 124 -0.44 8.85 -2.99
CA THR A 124 0.94 8.37 -2.93
C THR A 124 1.53 8.44 -4.34
N PRO A 125 2.50 9.32 -4.62
CA PRO A 125 2.97 9.60 -5.99
C PRO A 125 3.47 8.38 -6.76
N VAL A 126 4.02 7.38 -6.06
CA VAL A 126 4.53 6.15 -6.67
C VAL A 126 3.42 5.33 -7.34
N PHE A 127 2.17 5.38 -6.86
CA PHE A 127 1.03 4.75 -7.51
C PHE A 127 0.67 5.38 -8.87
N PHE A 128 1.04 6.64 -9.05
CA PHE A 128 0.84 7.38 -10.30
C PHE A 128 2.08 7.35 -11.20
N GLY A 129 3.02 6.44 -10.94
CA GLY A 129 4.20 6.22 -11.78
C GLY A 129 5.39 7.14 -11.49
N HIS A 130 5.32 7.98 -10.44
CA HIS A 130 6.37 8.93 -10.14
C HIS A 130 7.65 8.22 -9.65
N ALA A 131 8.78 8.56 -10.25
CA ALA A 131 10.13 8.10 -9.90
C ALA A 131 10.29 6.56 -9.83
N LEU A 132 9.48 5.80 -10.57
CA LEU A 132 9.61 4.36 -10.63
C LEU A 132 10.90 3.93 -11.34
N PRO A 133 11.53 2.82 -10.92
CA PRO A 133 12.79 2.35 -11.46
C PRO A 133 12.64 1.61 -12.80
N SER A 134 11.72 2.06 -13.66
CA SER A 134 11.50 1.54 -15.00
C SER A 134 10.78 2.55 -15.87
N LYS A 135 11.08 2.52 -17.17
CA LYS A 135 10.33 3.26 -18.21
C LYS A 135 9.04 2.56 -18.63
N LYS A 136 8.88 1.28 -18.31
CA LYS A 136 7.70 0.46 -18.63
C LYS A 136 6.86 0.32 -17.38
N VAL A 137 5.79 1.08 -17.31
CA VAL A 137 4.85 1.05 -16.18
C VAL A 137 3.49 0.55 -16.68
N PHE A 138 2.94 -0.44 -16.01
CA PHE A 138 1.65 -1.05 -16.32
C PHE A 138 0.73 -0.90 -15.11
N VAL A 139 -0.57 -0.83 -15.35
CA VAL A 139 -1.58 -0.89 -14.30
C VAL A 139 -2.33 -2.21 -14.43
N TYR A 140 -2.47 -2.95 -13.34
CA TYR A 140 -3.23 -4.19 -13.30
C TYR A 140 -4.18 -4.20 -12.11
N GLY A 141 -5.50 -4.23 -12.37
CA GLY A 141 -6.52 -4.30 -11.33
C GLY A 141 -6.50 -3.14 -10.33
N GLY A 142 -5.89 -2.01 -10.68
CA GLY A 142 -5.91 -0.81 -9.85
C GLY A 142 -7.24 -0.09 -9.95
N CYS A 143 -7.78 0.38 -8.82
CA CYS A 143 -9.02 1.15 -8.78
C CYS A 143 -8.93 2.36 -7.85
N PHE A 144 -9.93 3.24 -7.95
CA PHE A 144 -10.02 4.45 -7.14
C PHE A 144 -10.75 4.23 -5.79
N GLY A 145 -11.24 3.00 -5.53
CA GLY A 145 -12.01 2.72 -4.33
C GLY A 145 -13.24 3.62 -4.21
N PRO A 146 -13.51 4.18 -3.03
CA PRO A 146 -14.64 5.07 -2.79
C PRO A 146 -14.39 6.54 -3.21
N THR A 147 -13.29 6.84 -3.92
CA THR A 147 -12.96 8.20 -4.37
C THR A 147 -14.00 8.72 -5.35
N THR A 148 -14.52 9.90 -5.07
CA THR A 148 -15.51 10.58 -5.94
C THR A 148 -14.82 11.59 -6.86
N ILE A 149 -15.54 12.08 -7.87
CA ILE A 149 -15.09 13.18 -8.73
C ILE A 149 -14.83 14.46 -7.91
N GLU A 150 -15.66 14.70 -6.90
CA GLU A 150 -15.51 15.86 -6.00
C GLU A 150 -14.21 15.78 -5.18
N ASP A 151 -13.79 14.58 -4.78
CA ASP A 151 -12.48 14.37 -4.11
C ASP A 151 -11.33 14.70 -5.04
N VAL A 152 -11.41 14.29 -6.31
CA VAL A 152 -10.41 14.62 -7.33
C VAL A 152 -10.35 16.12 -7.57
N ASP A 153 -11.49 16.80 -7.68
CA ASP A 153 -11.57 18.24 -7.89
C ASP A 153 -11.03 19.03 -6.69
N ARG A 154 -11.31 18.55 -5.48
CA ARG A 154 -10.76 19.13 -4.24
C ARG A 154 -9.24 19.02 -4.21
N LEU A 155 -8.69 17.85 -4.54
CA LEU A 155 -7.25 17.64 -4.59
C LEU A 155 -6.59 18.50 -5.68
N SER A 156 -7.20 18.61 -6.86
CA SER A 156 -6.66 19.41 -7.97
C SER A 156 -6.63 20.91 -7.65
N ARG A 157 -7.59 21.41 -6.87
CA ARG A 157 -7.59 22.80 -6.36
C ARG A 157 -6.46 22.99 -5.35
N PHE A 158 -6.32 22.08 -4.40
CA PHE A 158 -5.27 22.09 -3.40
C PHE A 158 -3.87 22.09 -4.07
N CYS A 159 -3.61 21.19 -5.01
CA CYS A 159 -2.33 21.14 -5.72
C CYS A 159 -2.03 22.45 -6.49
N ARG A 160 -3.04 23.11 -7.08
CA ARG A 160 -2.88 24.40 -7.78
C ARG A 160 -2.54 25.56 -6.85
N GLU A 161 -2.94 25.52 -5.60
CA GLU A 161 -2.60 26.53 -4.59
C GLU A 161 -1.14 26.40 -4.12
N TRP A 162 -0.58 25.20 -4.15
CA TRP A 162 0.81 24.92 -3.78
C TRP A 162 1.85 25.20 -4.89
N THR A 163 1.40 25.32 -6.13
CA THR A 163 2.28 25.58 -7.29
C THR A 163 2.38 27.07 -7.64
N LYS A 164 1.76 27.95 -6.88
CA LYS A 164 1.87 29.41 -6.95
C LYS A 164 2.88 29.92 -5.94
#